data_1a07bc2cae895e47856a3a0ba38ae9f2
#
_entry.id   1a07bc2cae895e47856a3a0ba38ae9f2
#
_cell.length_a   1.000
_cell.length_b   1.000
_cell.length_c   1.000
_cell.angle_alpha   90.00
_cell.angle_beta   90.00
_cell.angle_gamma   90.00
#
_symmetry.space_group_name_H-M   'P 1'
#
loop_
_entity.id
_entity.type
_entity.pdbx_description
1 polymer ?
#
loop_
_entity_poly.entity_id
_entity_poly.type
_entity_poly.pdbx_seq_one_letter_code
_entity_poly.pdbx_strand_id
1 'polypeptide(L)'
;MLIFGMGYSAGHIAERLRAAGWSVIGTSRAARAGTIGFDDDAAVRAALGGADAVLSSVPPDADGDPVLARYGAAISAVPWLGYLSSTGVYGDTGGAWVDEAAPLAGRRAERVTADQAWGAMGARVLRLPGIYGPDRSALDRVAAGRAHRIDLPDQVFSRVHVDDIASGVAAALGGPPGAYNLADDAPCGQNAVIEFAAALLGVVPPPLQSMDEAGLSAMARGFYSENRRVANGKAKRLLGWRPANPDYRTGLLALSAITSPAIASADPPTARPDQR
;
A
#
# COMPACT_ATOMS: atom_id res chain seq x y z
N MET A 1 12.60 9.48 13.29
CA MET A 1 11.27 9.64 12.63
C MET A 1 10.16 9.27 13.61
N LEU A 2 9.07 10.03 13.65
CA LEU A 2 7.82 9.65 14.32
C LEU A 2 6.79 9.21 13.26
N ILE A 3 6.18 8.03 13.44
CA ILE A 3 5.13 7.51 12.54
C ILE A 3 3.80 7.49 13.28
N PHE A 4 2.85 8.31 12.86
CA PHE A 4 1.48 8.24 13.34
C PHE A 4 0.76 7.05 12.69
N GLY A 5 0.21 6.14 13.52
CA GLY A 5 -0.53 4.97 13.06
C GLY A 5 0.37 3.79 12.65
N MET A 6 0.90 3.05 13.63
CA MET A 6 1.72 1.86 13.38
C MET A 6 0.85 0.66 12.94
N GLY A 7 0.31 0.76 11.73
CA GLY A 7 -0.45 -0.31 11.05
C GLY A 7 0.44 -1.17 10.14
N TYR A 8 -0.20 -1.92 9.22
CA TYR A 8 0.47 -2.85 8.31
C TYR A 8 1.60 -2.18 7.51
N SER A 9 1.29 -1.20 6.67
CA SER A 9 2.31 -0.52 5.84
C SER A 9 3.35 0.22 6.67
N ALA A 10 2.92 0.87 7.76
CA ALA A 10 3.82 1.58 8.66
C ALA A 10 4.82 0.66 9.36
N GLY A 11 4.44 -0.59 9.65
CA GLY A 11 5.34 -1.62 10.18
C GLY A 11 6.49 -1.92 9.23
N HIS A 12 6.20 -2.22 7.96
CA HIS A 12 7.20 -2.47 6.91
C HIS A 12 8.10 -1.24 6.67
N ILE A 13 7.50 -0.04 6.68
CA ILE A 13 8.26 1.21 6.57
C ILE A 13 9.23 1.36 7.75
N ALA A 14 8.74 1.15 8.98
CA ALA A 14 9.56 1.28 10.19
C ALA A 14 10.72 0.26 10.20
N GLU A 15 10.46 -0.99 9.80
CA GLU A 15 11.47 -2.02 9.69
C GLU A 15 12.57 -1.64 8.69
N ARG A 16 12.19 -1.24 7.48
CA ARG A 16 13.12 -0.78 6.46
C ARG A 16 13.96 0.42 6.91
N LEU A 17 13.33 1.41 7.55
CA LEU A 17 14.03 2.60 8.02
C LEU A 17 14.99 2.28 9.17
N ARG A 18 14.59 1.40 10.10
CA ARG A 18 15.49 0.93 11.17
C ARG A 18 16.68 0.18 10.62
N ALA A 19 16.48 -0.67 9.61
CA ALA A 19 17.58 -1.35 8.90
C ALA A 19 18.54 -0.37 8.20
N ALA A 20 18.05 0.82 7.84
CA ALA A 20 18.85 1.93 7.30
C ALA A 20 19.42 2.87 8.37
N GLY A 21 19.34 2.50 9.67
CA GLY A 21 19.92 3.26 10.78
C GLY A 21 19.05 4.36 11.38
N TRP A 22 17.75 4.46 10.98
CA TRP A 22 16.83 5.42 11.56
C TRP A 22 16.31 4.99 12.93
N SER A 23 16.26 5.90 13.88
CA SER A 23 15.43 5.74 15.07
C SER A 23 13.96 6.00 14.70
N VAL A 24 13.09 5.01 14.88
CA VAL A 24 11.67 5.10 14.52
C VAL A 24 10.80 4.81 15.74
N ILE A 25 9.99 5.81 16.12
CA ILE A 25 8.94 5.72 17.14
C ILE A 25 7.59 5.69 16.42
N GLY A 26 6.66 4.87 16.87
CA GLY A 26 5.32 4.80 16.29
C GLY A 26 4.23 5.12 17.29
N THR A 27 3.08 5.59 16.81
CA THR A 27 1.87 5.69 17.63
C THR A 27 0.86 4.61 17.28
N SER A 28 0.01 4.24 18.25
CA SER A 28 -1.16 3.40 18.02
C SER A 28 -2.33 3.87 18.90
N ARG A 29 -3.57 3.48 18.57
CA ARG A 29 -4.76 3.87 19.36
C ARG A 29 -4.65 3.48 20.83
N ALA A 30 -4.28 2.23 21.09
CA ALA A 30 -3.88 1.78 22.41
C ALA A 30 -2.38 1.50 22.39
N ALA A 31 -1.63 2.00 23.37
CA ALA A 31 -0.21 1.74 23.46
C ALA A 31 0.07 0.22 23.39
N ARG A 32 0.92 -0.18 22.47
CA ARG A 32 1.41 -1.56 22.30
C ARG A 32 2.93 -1.54 22.47
N ALA A 33 3.53 -2.71 22.70
CA ALA A 33 4.98 -2.81 22.78
C ALA A 33 5.66 -2.09 21.60
N GLY A 34 6.55 -1.15 21.89
CA GLY A 34 7.26 -0.34 20.89
C GLY A 34 6.47 0.82 20.28
N THR A 35 5.26 1.15 20.80
CA THR A 35 4.51 2.33 20.38
C THR A 35 4.05 3.16 21.56
N ILE A 36 3.82 4.45 21.35
CA ILE A 36 3.16 5.35 22.31
C ILE A 36 1.67 5.47 21.96
N GLY A 37 0.83 5.74 22.95
CA GLY A 37 -0.60 5.96 22.74
C GLY A 37 -0.83 7.24 21.92
N PHE A 38 -1.73 7.19 20.93
CA PHE A 38 -2.07 8.37 20.14
C PHE A 38 -2.61 9.51 21.01
N ASP A 39 -3.32 9.17 22.09
CA ASP A 39 -3.95 10.13 23.00
C ASP A 39 -3.03 10.56 24.16
N ASP A 40 -1.83 10.03 24.26
CA ASP A 40 -0.81 10.49 25.22
C ASP A 40 -0.10 11.73 24.68
N ASP A 41 -0.73 12.89 24.90
CA ASP A 41 -0.23 14.17 24.41
C ASP A 41 1.20 14.48 24.87
N ALA A 42 1.55 14.12 26.11
CA ALA A 42 2.88 14.40 26.64
C ALA A 42 3.95 13.60 25.91
N ALA A 43 3.73 12.29 25.75
CA ALA A 43 4.66 11.41 25.05
C ALA A 43 4.76 11.75 23.56
N VAL A 44 3.62 12.04 22.88
CA VAL A 44 3.62 12.42 21.46
C VAL A 44 4.35 13.73 21.23
N ARG A 45 4.10 14.76 22.05
CA ARG A 45 4.79 16.06 21.93
C ARG A 45 6.28 15.96 22.24
N ALA A 46 6.67 15.16 23.22
CA ALA A 46 8.07 14.88 23.47
C ALA A 46 8.76 14.20 22.28
N ALA A 47 8.08 13.19 21.66
CA ALA A 47 8.59 12.53 20.46
C ALA A 47 8.66 13.47 19.24
N LEU A 48 7.70 14.39 19.07
CA LEU A 48 7.73 15.43 18.02
C LEU A 48 8.90 16.39 18.21
N GLY A 49 9.19 16.79 19.44
CA GLY A 49 10.30 17.72 19.75
C GLY A 49 11.68 17.18 19.39
N GLY A 50 11.84 15.85 19.28
CA GLY A 50 13.09 15.20 18.86
C GLY A 50 13.03 14.58 17.45
N ALA A 51 11.98 14.86 16.67
CA ALA A 51 11.79 14.21 15.37
C ALA A 51 12.31 15.09 14.21
N ASP A 52 13.23 14.55 13.40
CA ASP A 52 13.62 15.17 12.13
C ASP A 52 12.58 14.93 11.03
N ALA A 53 11.73 13.90 11.20
CA ALA A 53 10.73 13.51 10.21
C ALA A 53 9.46 12.98 10.88
N VAL A 54 8.31 13.32 10.30
CA VAL A 54 6.99 12.80 10.66
C VAL A 54 6.34 12.14 9.44
N LEU A 55 5.82 10.93 9.62
CA LEU A 55 4.98 10.24 8.64
C LEU A 55 3.62 9.95 9.26
N SER A 56 2.52 10.35 8.62
CA SER A 56 1.18 9.90 8.99
C SER A 56 0.70 8.78 8.09
N SER A 57 0.27 7.67 8.69
CA SER A 57 -0.45 6.58 8.04
C SER A 57 -1.88 6.43 8.61
N VAL A 58 -2.33 7.41 9.37
CA VAL A 58 -3.68 7.43 9.94
C VAL A 58 -4.66 7.91 8.87
N PRO A 59 -5.70 7.13 8.54
CA PRO A 59 -6.72 7.60 7.61
C PRO A 59 -7.59 8.67 8.28
N PRO A 60 -8.09 9.66 7.53
CA PRO A 60 -9.10 10.57 8.03
C PRO A 60 -10.42 9.82 8.29
N ASP A 61 -11.21 10.33 9.20
CA ASP A 61 -12.57 9.91 9.51
C ASP A 61 -13.60 10.99 9.11
N ALA A 62 -14.83 10.89 9.59
CA ALA A 62 -15.89 11.83 9.27
C ALA A 62 -15.61 13.25 9.78
N ASP A 63 -14.81 13.38 10.86
CA ASP A 63 -14.44 14.67 11.47
C ASP A 63 -13.16 15.26 10.85
N GLY A 64 -12.51 14.54 9.91
CA GLY A 64 -11.31 14.98 9.20
C GLY A 64 -10.07 14.17 9.56
N ASP A 65 -8.89 14.79 9.44
CA ASP A 65 -7.61 14.15 9.78
C ASP A 65 -7.30 14.31 11.28
N PRO A 66 -7.37 13.23 12.09
CA PRO A 66 -7.20 13.32 13.54
C PRO A 66 -5.76 13.72 13.95
N VAL A 67 -4.76 13.45 13.11
CA VAL A 67 -3.37 13.83 13.38
C VAL A 67 -3.18 15.32 13.21
N LEU A 68 -3.70 15.88 12.13
CA LEU A 68 -3.65 17.34 11.90
C LEU A 68 -4.51 18.10 12.90
N ALA A 69 -5.69 17.58 13.24
CA ALA A 69 -6.58 18.22 14.21
C ALA A 69 -5.90 18.35 15.59
N ARG A 70 -5.18 17.31 16.03
CA ARG A 70 -4.60 17.28 17.38
C ARG A 70 -3.17 17.81 17.46
N TYR A 71 -2.36 17.52 16.46
CA TYR A 71 -0.91 17.76 16.50
C TYR A 71 -0.40 18.66 15.37
N GLY A 72 -1.26 19.17 14.49
CA GLY A 72 -0.87 19.92 13.29
C GLY A 72 0.08 21.08 13.58
N ALA A 73 -0.19 21.87 14.63
CA ALA A 73 0.68 22.98 15.02
C ALA A 73 2.10 22.52 15.45
N ALA A 74 2.22 21.37 16.11
CA ALA A 74 3.53 20.83 16.51
C ALA A 74 4.24 20.15 15.31
N ILE A 75 3.50 19.52 14.43
CA ILE A 75 4.02 18.87 13.22
C ILE A 75 4.60 19.89 12.24
N SER A 76 4.02 21.08 12.13
CA SER A 76 4.47 22.12 11.19
C SER A 76 5.91 22.59 11.40
N ALA A 77 6.48 22.36 12.58
CA ALA A 77 7.86 22.69 12.91
C ALA A 77 8.86 21.57 12.51
N VAL A 78 8.37 20.39 12.09
CA VAL A 78 9.24 19.25 11.76
C VAL A 78 9.78 19.39 10.34
N PRO A 79 11.09 19.21 10.11
CA PRO A 79 11.73 19.48 8.80
C PRO A 79 11.20 18.63 7.64
N TRP A 80 10.83 17.37 7.90
CA TRP A 80 10.30 16.49 6.88
C TRP A 80 8.92 15.95 7.25
N LEU A 81 7.97 16.13 6.33
CA LEU A 81 6.60 15.64 6.47
C LEU A 81 6.26 14.67 5.37
N GLY A 82 5.60 13.55 5.73
CA GLY A 82 5.06 12.57 4.82
C GLY A 82 3.63 12.14 5.22
N TYR A 83 2.82 11.84 4.23
CA TYR A 83 1.45 11.35 4.42
C TYR A 83 1.14 10.20 3.48
N LEU A 84 0.69 9.07 4.03
CA LEU A 84 0.21 7.93 3.24
C LEU A 84 -1.25 8.18 2.84
N SER A 85 -1.43 8.77 1.67
CA SER A 85 -2.72 9.02 1.06
C SER A 85 -3.20 7.81 0.26
N SER A 86 -4.29 7.95 -0.46
CA SER A 86 -4.88 6.90 -1.31
C SER A 86 -5.13 7.44 -2.72
N THR A 87 -4.94 6.62 -3.75
CA THR A 87 -5.36 6.94 -5.12
C THR A 87 -6.88 7.06 -5.27
N GLY A 88 -7.65 6.69 -4.24
CA GLY A 88 -9.08 6.98 -4.15
C GLY A 88 -9.43 8.47 -4.21
N VAL A 89 -8.46 9.37 -3.98
CA VAL A 89 -8.66 10.83 -4.12
C VAL A 89 -8.94 11.27 -5.56
N TYR A 90 -8.58 10.46 -6.55
CA TYR A 90 -8.87 10.76 -7.97
C TYR A 90 -10.33 10.45 -8.38
N GLY A 91 -11.02 9.54 -7.66
CA GLY A 91 -12.35 9.09 -8.04
C GLY A 91 -12.35 8.13 -9.23
N ASP A 92 -13.52 7.98 -9.85
CA ASP A 92 -13.67 7.18 -11.07
C ASP A 92 -13.24 7.97 -12.31
N THR A 93 -12.51 7.31 -13.21
CA THR A 93 -12.04 7.92 -14.46
C THR A 93 -12.39 7.06 -15.68
N GLY A 94 -13.29 6.08 -15.52
CA GLY A 94 -13.66 5.15 -16.58
C GLY A 94 -12.46 4.33 -17.11
N GLY A 95 -11.49 4.05 -16.26
CA GLY A 95 -10.29 3.30 -16.64
C GLY A 95 -9.18 4.14 -17.28
N ALA A 96 -9.33 5.46 -17.37
CA ALA A 96 -8.27 6.33 -17.88
C ALA A 96 -7.05 6.37 -16.95
N TRP A 97 -5.89 6.75 -17.52
CA TRP A 97 -4.68 7.01 -16.75
C TRP A 97 -4.79 8.33 -15.99
N VAL A 98 -4.39 8.32 -14.73
CA VAL A 98 -4.24 9.51 -13.89
C VAL A 98 -2.81 9.62 -13.38
N ASP A 99 -2.31 10.85 -13.32
CA ASP A 99 -1.08 11.22 -12.63
C ASP A 99 -1.38 12.21 -11.49
N GLU A 100 -0.32 12.76 -10.90
CA GLU A 100 -0.46 13.67 -9.76
C GLU A 100 -1.05 15.03 -10.10
N ALA A 101 -1.18 15.38 -11.38
CA ALA A 101 -1.82 16.59 -11.87
C ALA A 101 -3.33 16.41 -12.12
N ALA A 102 -3.82 15.16 -12.10
CA ALA A 102 -5.24 14.88 -12.31
C ALA A 102 -6.11 15.49 -11.18
N PRO A 103 -7.35 15.92 -11.52
CA PRO A 103 -8.28 16.44 -10.53
C PRO A 103 -8.54 15.47 -9.38
N LEU A 104 -8.73 16.01 -8.17
CA LEU A 104 -9.11 15.24 -6.99
C LEU A 104 -10.63 15.23 -6.88
N ALA A 105 -11.25 14.16 -7.37
CA ALA A 105 -12.69 13.95 -7.45
C ALA A 105 -13.15 12.69 -6.67
N GLY A 106 -12.40 12.30 -5.65
CA GLY A 106 -12.68 11.10 -4.85
C GLY A 106 -14.01 11.17 -4.13
N ARG A 107 -14.72 10.05 -4.06
CA ARG A 107 -16.04 9.94 -3.36
C ARG A 107 -15.97 10.25 -1.87
N ARG A 108 -14.80 10.06 -1.27
CA ARG A 108 -14.55 10.29 0.16
C ARG A 108 -13.91 11.65 0.33
N ALA A 109 -14.75 12.67 0.52
CA ALA A 109 -14.33 14.07 0.62
C ALA A 109 -13.27 14.27 1.73
N GLU A 110 -13.42 13.58 2.86
CA GLU A 110 -12.46 13.63 3.97
C GLU A 110 -11.05 13.22 3.56
N ARG A 111 -10.91 12.26 2.63
CA ARG A 111 -9.60 11.86 2.10
C ARG A 111 -8.99 12.89 1.17
N VAL A 112 -9.82 13.52 0.35
CA VAL A 112 -9.38 14.62 -0.53
C VAL A 112 -8.92 15.80 0.31
N THR A 113 -9.69 16.16 1.34
CA THR A 113 -9.35 17.25 2.26
C THR A 113 -8.04 16.99 3.00
N ALA A 114 -7.83 15.77 3.52
CA ALA A 114 -6.59 15.41 4.21
C ALA A 114 -5.38 15.43 3.25
N ASP A 115 -5.52 14.88 2.02
CA ASP A 115 -4.49 14.91 0.98
C ASP A 115 -4.03 16.34 0.68
N GLN A 116 -4.99 17.24 0.50
CA GLN A 116 -4.72 18.66 0.25
C GLN A 116 -4.12 19.38 1.46
N ALA A 117 -4.61 19.10 2.67
CA ALA A 117 -4.12 19.72 3.91
C ALA A 117 -2.65 19.35 4.19
N TRP A 118 -2.29 18.05 4.07
CA TRP A 118 -0.91 17.63 4.18
C TRP A 118 -0.02 18.24 3.08
N GLY A 119 -0.54 18.31 1.84
CA GLY A 119 0.15 18.95 0.73
C GLY A 119 0.44 20.43 0.97
N ALA A 120 -0.52 21.17 1.53
CA ALA A 120 -0.38 22.58 1.88
C ALA A 120 0.67 22.84 2.97
N MET A 121 0.93 21.83 3.83
CA MET A 121 2.02 21.89 4.82
C MET A 121 3.40 21.54 4.24
N GLY A 122 3.51 21.27 2.93
CA GLY A 122 4.76 20.87 2.30
C GLY A 122 5.13 19.41 2.49
N ALA A 123 4.16 18.54 2.79
CA ALA A 123 4.41 17.12 2.94
C ALA A 123 4.66 16.42 1.58
N ARG A 124 5.36 15.25 1.65
CA ARG A 124 5.39 14.28 0.56
C ARG A 124 4.14 13.42 0.71
N VAL A 125 3.14 13.70 -0.12
CA VAL A 125 1.85 13.00 -0.12
C VAL A 125 1.97 11.78 -1.01
N LEU A 126 2.08 10.59 -0.41
CA LEU A 126 2.27 9.33 -1.12
C LEU A 126 0.90 8.68 -1.36
N ARG A 127 0.40 8.76 -2.58
CA ARG A 127 -0.91 8.22 -2.98
C ARG A 127 -0.77 6.75 -3.33
N LEU A 128 -1.36 5.89 -2.50
CA LEU A 128 -1.24 4.44 -2.57
C LEU A 128 -2.50 3.82 -3.19
N PRO A 129 -2.36 2.94 -4.20
CA PRO A 129 -3.45 2.13 -4.74
C PRO A 129 -3.73 0.90 -3.87
N GLY A 130 -4.21 -0.20 -4.47
CA GLY A 130 -4.45 -1.46 -3.79
C GLY A 130 -3.15 -2.05 -3.21
N ILE A 131 -3.03 -2.07 -1.89
CA ILE A 131 -1.83 -2.56 -1.19
C ILE A 131 -1.89 -4.07 -1.05
N TYR A 132 -0.81 -4.77 -1.41
CA TYR A 132 -0.65 -6.20 -1.16
C TYR A 132 0.75 -6.52 -0.62
N GLY A 133 0.93 -7.73 -0.10
CA GLY A 133 2.18 -8.23 0.48
C GLY A 133 1.92 -9.44 1.37
N PRO A 134 2.85 -9.81 2.29
CA PRO A 134 2.67 -10.91 3.22
C PRO A 134 1.36 -10.77 4.02
N ASP A 135 0.61 -11.87 4.20
CA ASP A 135 -0.67 -11.96 4.91
C ASP A 135 -1.80 -11.07 4.31
N ARG A 136 -1.55 -10.46 3.17
CA ARG A 136 -2.49 -9.55 2.50
C ARG A 136 -2.44 -9.69 0.98
N SER A 137 -2.31 -10.88 0.47
CA SER A 137 -2.16 -11.15 -0.95
C SER A 137 -3.39 -11.85 -1.57
N ALA A 138 -3.35 -12.02 -2.88
CA ALA A 138 -4.30 -12.89 -3.57
C ALA A 138 -4.07 -14.37 -3.22
N LEU A 139 -2.82 -14.79 -2.92
CA LEU A 139 -2.51 -16.15 -2.47
C LEU A 139 -3.28 -16.47 -1.19
N ASP A 140 -3.23 -15.58 -0.19
CA ASP A 140 -3.95 -15.78 1.09
C ASP A 140 -5.46 -15.90 0.88
N ARG A 141 -6.03 -15.09 -0.02
CA ARG A 141 -7.47 -15.14 -0.30
C ARG A 141 -7.87 -16.40 -1.03
N VAL A 142 -7.09 -16.85 -2.01
CA VAL A 142 -7.33 -18.11 -2.75
C VAL A 142 -7.18 -19.28 -1.80
N ALA A 143 -6.10 -19.37 -1.04
CA ALA A 143 -5.87 -20.45 -0.08
C ALA A 143 -6.99 -20.56 0.98
N ALA A 144 -7.55 -19.42 1.40
CA ALA A 144 -8.65 -19.34 2.36
C ALA A 144 -10.05 -19.53 1.73
N GLY A 145 -10.17 -19.79 0.42
CA GLY A 145 -11.45 -19.89 -0.29
C GLY A 145 -12.29 -18.59 -0.29
N ARG A 146 -11.65 -17.43 -0.08
CA ARG A 146 -12.29 -16.11 0.01
C ARG A 146 -12.06 -15.23 -1.22
N ALA A 147 -11.45 -15.78 -2.26
CA ALA A 147 -11.23 -15.06 -3.49
C ALA A 147 -12.49 -15.10 -4.37
N HIS A 148 -12.78 -14.01 -5.07
CA HIS A 148 -13.88 -13.92 -6.03
C HIS A 148 -13.35 -13.46 -7.38
N ARG A 149 -13.88 -14.04 -8.46
CA ARG A 149 -13.74 -13.52 -9.82
C ARG A 149 -15.06 -12.90 -10.23
N ILE A 150 -15.03 -11.62 -10.56
CA ILE A 150 -16.24 -10.84 -10.87
C ILE A 150 -16.29 -10.56 -12.36
N ASP A 151 -17.45 -10.76 -12.97
CA ASP A 151 -17.69 -10.47 -14.38
C ASP A 151 -17.81 -8.96 -14.64
N LEU A 152 -16.64 -8.32 -14.71
CA LEU A 152 -16.44 -6.91 -15.03
C LEU A 152 -15.20 -6.80 -15.94
N PRO A 153 -15.36 -7.02 -17.26
CA PRO A 153 -14.22 -7.21 -18.17
C PRO A 153 -13.30 -5.99 -18.28
N ASP A 154 -13.84 -4.78 -18.22
CA ASP A 154 -13.07 -3.53 -18.39
C ASP A 154 -12.56 -2.93 -17.08
N GLN A 155 -12.82 -3.59 -15.96
CA GLN A 155 -12.39 -3.12 -14.64
C GLN A 155 -10.90 -3.36 -14.43
N VAL A 156 -10.16 -2.29 -14.14
CA VAL A 156 -8.74 -2.35 -13.80
C VAL A 156 -8.47 -1.80 -12.42
N PHE A 157 -7.42 -2.32 -11.79
CA PHE A 157 -6.91 -1.85 -10.52
C PHE A 157 -5.40 -1.65 -10.61
N SER A 158 -4.92 -0.49 -10.15
CA SER A 158 -3.52 -0.30 -9.81
C SER A 158 -3.23 -0.89 -8.44
N ARG A 159 -1.99 -1.33 -8.23
CA ARG A 159 -1.53 -1.98 -6.99
C ARG A 159 -0.15 -1.48 -6.60
N VAL A 160 0.24 -1.81 -5.38
CA VAL A 160 1.61 -1.61 -4.91
C VAL A 160 1.95 -2.68 -3.86
N HIS A 161 3.11 -3.28 -3.97
CA HIS A 161 3.63 -4.16 -2.92
C HIS A 161 4.03 -3.34 -1.69
N VAL A 162 3.82 -3.88 -0.49
CA VAL A 162 4.10 -3.14 0.75
C VAL A 162 5.58 -2.76 0.89
N ASP A 163 6.50 -3.59 0.42
CA ASP A 163 7.94 -3.28 0.46
C ASP A 163 8.32 -2.18 -0.53
N ASP A 164 7.56 -2.04 -1.63
CA ASP A 164 7.71 -0.93 -2.56
C ASP A 164 7.16 0.38 -1.97
N ILE A 165 6.14 0.32 -1.11
CA ILE A 165 5.74 1.48 -0.30
C ILE A 165 6.89 1.87 0.63
N ALA A 166 7.47 0.91 1.34
CA ALA A 166 8.57 1.18 2.27
C ALA A 166 9.80 1.78 1.56
N SER A 167 10.15 1.26 0.36
CA SER A 167 11.22 1.84 -0.46
C SER A 167 10.87 3.23 -1.00
N GLY A 168 9.59 3.47 -1.33
CA GLY A 168 9.09 4.76 -1.79
C GLY A 168 9.15 5.83 -0.70
N VAL A 169 8.80 5.50 0.54
CA VAL A 169 8.96 6.40 1.69
C VAL A 169 10.44 6.72 1.91
N ALA A 170 11.32 5.70 1.87
CA ALA A 170 12.76 5.91 2.01
C ALA A 170 13.32 6.83 0.91
N ALA A 171 12.91 6.65 -0.34
CA ALA A 171 13.29 7.53 -1.45
C ALA A 171 12.75 8.96 -1.28
N ALA A 172 11.53 9.10 -0.74
CA ALA A 172 10.91 10.39 -0.50
C ALA A 172 11.60 11.22 0.60
N LEU A 173 12.42 10.62 1.46
CA LEU A 173 13.19 11.36 2.47
C LEU A 173 14.13 12.39 1.85
N GLY A 174 14.74 12.08 0.70
CA GLY A 174 15.60 13.00 -0.05
C GLY A 174 14.86 13.79 -1.15
N GLY A 175 13.57 13.50 -1.36
CA GLY A 175 12.78 14.11 -2.43
C GLY A 175 12.15 15.45 -2.07
N PRO A 176 11.77 16.26 -3.07
CA PRO A 176 11.06 17.52 -2.82
C PRO A 176 9.63 17.28 -2.31
N PRO A 177 9.01 18.28 -1.63
CA PRO A 177 7.59 18.25 -1.30
C PRO A 177 6.68 18.05 -2.51
N GLY A 178 5.51 17.46 -2.30
CA GLY A 178 4.49 17.28 -3.32
C GLY A 178 3.83 15.90 -3.30
N ALA A 179 2.84 15.70 -4.16
CA ALA A 179 2.17 14.43 -4.30
C ALA A 179 2.98 13.47 -5.22
N TYR A 180 2.94 12.19 -4.87
CA TYR A 180 3.60 11.09 -5.59
C TYR A 180 2.72 9.84 -5.59
N ASN A 181 2.48 9.27 -6.75
CA ASN A 181 1.84 7.98 -6.86
C ASN A 181 2.87 6.87 -6.70
N LEU A 182 2.69 6.02 -5.69
CA LEU A 182 3.47 4.80 -5.55
C LEU A 182 2.60 3.62 -6.02
N ALA A 183 2.69 3.27 -7.28
CA ALA A 183 1.99 2.18 -7.92
C ALA A 183 2.97 1.28 -8.67
N ASP A 184 2.59 0.02 -8.91
CA ASP A 184 3.28 -0.84 -9.85
C ASP A 184 3.11 -0.35 -11.31
N ASP A 185 3.76 -1.02 -12.26
CA ASP A 185 3.79 -0.60 -13.67
C ASP A 185 2.65 -1.24 -14.50
N ALA A 186 1.89 -2.19 -13.91
CA ALA A 186 0.96 -3.04 -14.65
C ALA A 186 -0.45 -3.09 -14.04
N PRO A 187 -1.22 -1.99 -14.11
CA PRO A 187 -2.63 -2.02 -13.72
C PRO A 187 -3.38 -3.07 -14.52
N CYS A 188 -4.16 -3.91 -13.85
CA CYS A 188 -4.86 -5.03 -14.49
C CYS A 188 -6.16 -5.39 -13.74
N GLY A 189 -7.00 -6.21 -14.37
CA GLY A 189 -8.20 -6.76 -13.76
C GLY A 189 -7.90 -7.63 -12.54
N GLN A 190 -8.82 -7.67 -11.59
CA GLN A 190 -8.68 -8.51 -10.39
C GLN A 190 -8.70 -10.00 -10.72
N ASN A 191 -9.47 -10.41 -11.74
CA ASN A 191 -9.58 -11.81 -12.14
C ASN A 191 -8.23 -12.41 -12.54
N ALA A 192 -7.44 -11.68 -13.34
CA ALA A 192 -6.10 -12.12 -13.75
C ALA A 192 -5.16 -12.37 -12.55
N VAL A 193 -5.28 -11.54 -11.50
CA VAL A 193 -4.49 -11.70 -10.27
C VAL A 193 -4.91 -12.96 -9.50
N ILE A 194 -6.22 -13.22 -9.41
CA ILE A 194 -6.77 -14.41 -8.73
C ILE A 194 -6.43 -15.69 -9.51
N GLU A 195 -6.53 -15.67 -10.84
CA GLU A 195 -6.16 -16.79 -11.70
C GLU A 195 -4.68 -17.14 -11.56
N PHE A 196 -3.83 -16.13 -11.57
CA PHE A 196 -2.39 -16.33 -11.38
C PHE A 196 -2.06 -16.88 -9.98
N ALA A 197 -2.71 -16.37 -8.94
CA ALA A 197 -2.54 -16.89 -7.59
C ALA A 197 -3.02 -18.33 -7.45
N ALA A 198 -4.15 -18.69 -8.08
CA ALA A 198 -4.65 -20.06 -8.10
C ALA A 198 -3.69 -21.01 -8.83
N ALA A 199 -3.11 -20.56 -9.94
CA ALA A 199 -2.10 -21.33 -10.68
C ALA A 199 -0.84 -21.58 -9.85
N LEU A 200 -0.36 -20.57 -9.11
CA LEU A 200 0.78 -20.73 -8.19
C LEU A 200 0.51 -21.71 -7.06
N LEU A 201 -0.73 -21.78 -6.58
CA LEU A 201 -1.14 -22.72 -5.54
C LEU A 201 -1.53 -24.10 -6.07
N GLY A 202 -1.55 -24.30 -7.40
CA GLY A 202 -1.95 -25.54 -8.02
C GLY A 202 -3.45 -25.87 -7.82
N VAL A 203 -4.31 -24.85 -7.66
CA VAL A 203 -5.75 -25.03 -7.45
C VAL A 203 -6.57 -24.43 -8.59
N VAL A 204 -7.80 -24.91 -8.75
CA VAL A 204 -8.74 -24.34 -9.72
C VAL A 204 -9.16 -22.94 -9.22
N PRO A 205 -9.13 -21.91 -10.08
CA PRO A 205 -9.60 -20.60 -9.69
C PRO A 205 -11.11 -20.62 -9.40
N PRO A 206 -11.63 -19.74 -8.51
CA PRO A 206 -13.05 -19.66 -8.23
C PRO A 206 -13.85 -19.34 -9.52
N PRO A 207 -15.13 -19.74 -9.59
CA PRO A 207 -15.95 -19.45 -10.76
C PRO A 207 -16.10 -17.94 -10.99
N LEU A 208 -16.33 -17.57 -12.26
CA LEU A 208 -16.71 -16.20 -12.59
C LEU A 208 -18.14 -15.96 -12.11
N GLN A 209 -18.39 -14.85 -11.42
CA GLN A 209 -19.65 -14.53 -10.76
C GLN A 209 -20.05 -13.08 -11.07
N SER A 210 -21.34 -12.83 -11.07
CA SER A 210 -21.83 -11.44 -11.00
C SER A 210 -21.54 -10.82 -9.62
N MET A 211 -21.65 -9.51 -9.53
CA MET A 211 -21.50 -8.77 -8.25
C MET A 211 -22.50 -9.25 -7.18
N ASP A 212 -23.69 -9.69 -7.60
CA ASP A 212 -24.74 -10.13 -6.67
C ASP A 212 -24.48 -11.55 -6.17
N GLU A 213 -24.12 -12.48 -7.06
CA GLU A 213 -23.77 -13.86 -6.71
C GLU A 213 -22.57 -13.95 -5.77
N ALA A 214 -21.61 -13.02 -5.90
CA ALA A 214 -20.40 -12.99 -5.07
C ALA A 214 -20.67 -12.56 -3.62
N GLY A 215 -21.87 -12.09 -3.28
CA GLY A 215 -22.24 -11.72 -1.91
C GLY A 215 -21.33 -10.65 -1.26
N LEU A 216 -20.78 -9.76 -2.08
CA LEU A 216 -19.78 -8.77 -1.65
C LEU A 216 -20.38 -7.78 -0.63
N SER A 217 -19.60 -7.44 0.41
CA SER A 217 -19.95 -6.36 1.32
C SER A 217 -20.05 -5.01 0.60
N ALA A 218 -20.76 -4.04 1.17
CA ALA A 218 -20.87 -2.68 0.61
C ALA A 218 -19.50 -2.04 0.39
N MET A 219 -18.54 -2.29 1.30
CA MET A 219 -17.16 -1.82 1.15
C MET A 219 -16.47 -2.46 -0.06
N ALA A 220 -16.61 -3.77 -0.25
CA ALA A 220 -16.04 -4.50 -1.38
C ALA A 220 -16.66 -4.05 -2.71
N ARG A 221 -17.99 -3.87 -2.76
CA ARG A 221 -18.69 -3.29 -3.94
C ARG A 221 -18.18 -1.90 -4.27
N GLY A 222 -17.89 -1.07 -3.25
CA GLY A 222 -17.29 0.24 -3.43
C GLY A 222 -15.94 0.23 -4.13
N PHE A 223 -15.16 -0.84 -4.05
CA PHE A 223 -13.91 -0.98 -4.82
C PHE A 223 -14.17 -1.13 -6.32
N TYR A 224 -15.25 -1.79 -6.70
CA TYR A 224 -15.61 -1.99 -8.10
C TYR A 224 -16.36 -0.81 -8.73
N SER A 225 -16.73 0.21 -7.95
CA SER A 225 -17.42 1.40 -8.47
C SER A 225 -16.48 2.48 -9.03
N GLU A 226 -15.18 2.28 -8.93
CA GLU A 226 -14.18 3.22 -9.45
C GLU A 226 -13.18 2.45 -10.32
N ASN A 227 -12.90 2.97 -11.50
CA ASN A 227 -12.00 2.38 -12.48
C ASN A 227 -10.96 3.41 -12.92
N ARG A 228 -9.68 3.15 -12.67
CA ARG A 228 -8.57 4.05 -13.04
C ARG A 228 -7.24 3.30 -13.13
N ARG A 229 -6.36 3.80 -13.98
CA ARG A 229 -4.97 3.43 -14.06
C ARG A 229 -4.11 4.54 -13.45
N VAL A 230 -3.16 4.20 -12.60
CA VAL A 230 -2.35 5.18 -11.86
C VAL A 230 -0.93 5.18 -12.38
N ALA A 231 -0.49 6.33 -12.89
CA ALA A 231 0.88 6.52 -13.39
C ALA A 231 1.82 6.84 -12.23
N ASN A 232 3.01 6.21 -12.22
CA ASN A 232 4.06 6.38 -11.20
C ASN A 232 5.30 7.13 -11.73
N GLY A 233 5.20 7.71 -12.92
CA GLY A 233 6.33 8.32 -13.60
C GLY A 233 6.98 9.47 -12.84
N LYS A 234 6.22 10.24 -12.06
CA LYS A 234 6.75 11.33 -11.23
C LYS A 234 7.63 10.80 -10.10
N ALA A 235 7.18 9.78 -9.38
CA ALA A 235 7.99 9.14 -8.33
C ALA A 235 9.29 8.58 -8.90
N LYS A 236 9.25 7.94 -10.07
CA LYS A 236 10.45 7.44 -10.77
C LYS A 236 11.44 8.54 -11.11
N ARG A 237 10.94 9.67 -11.61
CA ARG A 237 11.83 10.77 -12.07
C ARG A 237 12.38 11.60 -10.93
N LEU A 238 11.55 11.96 -9.94
CA LEU A 238 11.92 12.93 -8.91
C LEU A 238 12.47 12.30 -7.64
N LEU A 239 12.05 11.07 -7.31
CA LEU A 239 12.54 10.34 -6.15
C LEU A 239 13.60 9.30 -6.49
N GLY A 240 13.83 9.02 -7.79
CA GLY A 240 14.66 7.90 -8.23
C GLY A 240 14.08 6.53 -7.83
N TRP A 241 12.83 6.51 -7.37
CA TRP A 241 12.17 5.29 -6.92
C TRP A 241 11.77 4.40 -8.09
N ARG A 242 11.98 3.10 -7.94
CA ARG A 242 11.48 2.06 -8.84
C ARG A 242 10.91 0.92 -8.02
N PRO A 243 9.70 0.41 -8.33
CA PRO A 243 9.16 -0.74 -7.63
C PRO A 243 10.05 -1.98 -7.91
N ALA A 244 10.41 -2.71 -6.87
CA ALA A 244 11.06 -4.01 -6.98
C ALA A 244 10.06 -5.07 -7.49
N ASN A 245 8.76 -4.85 -7.24
CA ASN A 245 7.67 -5.65 -7.75
C ASN A 245 6.89 -4.84 -8.81
N PRO A 246 7.40 -4.76 -10.05
CA PRO A 246 6.83 -3.89 -11.09
C PRO A 246 5.47 -4.36 -11.59
N ASP A 247 5.07 -5.58 -11.27
CA ASP A 247 3.75 -6.15 -11.53
C ASP A 247 3.35 -7.16 -10.45
N TYR A 248 2.08 -7.52 -10.43
CA TYR A 248 1.55 -8.48 -9.46
C TYR A 248 2.16 -9.89 -9.58
N ARG A 249 2.64 -10.30 -10.77
CA ARG A 249 3.24 -11.62 -10.98
C ARG A 249 4.55 -11.72 -10.23
N THR A 250 5.42 -10.72 -10.40
CA THR A 250 6.69 -10.63 -9.67
C THR A 250 6.46 -10.66 -8.16
N GLY A 251 5.51 -9.85 -7.66
CA GLY A 251 5.20 -9.81 -6.24
C GLY A 251 4.60 -11.10 -5.70
N LEU A 252 3.67 -11.75 -6.42
CA LEU A 252 3.08 -13.02 -5.98
C LEU A 252 4.06 -14.18 -6.05
N LEU A 253 4.96 -14.21 -7.04
CA LEU A 253 6.06 -15.19 -7.09
C LEU A 253 6.98 -15.05 -5.88
N ALA A 254 7.39 -13.83 -5.54
CA ALA A 254 8.21 -13.58 -4.35
C ALA A 254 7.51 -14.04 -3.07
N LEU A 255 6.22 -13.74 -2.91
CA LEU A 255 5.42 -14.18 -1.76
C LEU A 255 5.25 -15.70 -1.72
N SER A 256 5.02 -16.35 -2.85
CA SER A 256 4.90 -17.81 -2.94
C SER A 256 6.19 -18.52 -2.52
N ALA A 257 7.34 -17.99 -2.88
CA ALA A 257 8.64 -18.55 -2.49
C ALA A 257 8.89 -18.47 -0.97
N ILE A 258 8.36 -17.46 -0.30
CA ILE A 258 8.45 -17.32 1.17
C ILE A 258 7.50 -18.31 1.87
N THR A 259 6.29 -18.51 1.34
CA THR A 259 5.27 -19.36 1.96
C THR A 259 5.43 -20.85 1.67
N SER A 260 6.20 -21.22 0.63
CA SER A 260 6.44 -22.61 0.23
C SER A 260 7.93 -22.90 0.00
N PRO A 261 8.80 -22.83 1.02
CA PRO A 261 10.22 -23.09 0.83
C PRO A 261 10.57 -24.53 0.44
N ALA A 262 9.60 -25.46 0.46
CA ALA A 262 9.84 -26.89 0.31
C ALA A 262 9.93 -27.40 -1.17
N ILE A 263 9.68 -26.57 -2.17
CA ILE A 263 9.67 -27.00 -3.59
C ILE A 263 11.02 -26.74 -4.30
N ALA A 264 11.94 -26.00 -3.70
CA ALA A 264 13.21 -25.64 -4.32
C ALA A 264 14.31 -26.72 -4.17
N SER A 265 14.02 -27.89 -3.58
CA SER A 265 15.01 -28.95 -3.29
C SER A 265 14.56 -30.33 -3.77
N ALA A 266 14.08 -30.43 -5.02
CA ALA A 266 14.02 -31.73 -5.69
C ALA A 266 15.24 -31.85 -6.59
N ASP A 267 16.28 -32.59 -6.14
CA ASP A 267 17.38 -33.01 -6.99
C ASP A 267 16.81 -33.70 -8.23
N PRO A 268 17.40 -33.47 -9.41
CA PRO A 268 16.99 -34.18 -10.62
C PRO A 268 17.21 -35.66 -10.41
N PRO A 269 16.34 -36.56 -10.92
CA PRO A 269 16.48 -38.00 -10.75
C PRO A 269 17.79 -38.45 -11.40
N THR A 270 18.68 -38.99 -10.57
CA THR A 270 19.92 -39.65 -11.03
C THR A 270 19.55 -40.79 -11.97
N ALA A 271 20.02 -40.72 -13.21
CA ALA A 271 19.91 -41.82 -14.17
C ALA A 271 20.54 -43.08 -13.58
N ARG A 272 19.78 -44.17 -13.49
CA ARG A 272 20.34 -45.49 -13.14
C ARG A 272 21.29 -45.93 -14.23
N PRO A 273 22.49 -46.42 -13.94
CA PRO A 273 23.32 -47.05 -14.94
C PRO A 273 22.72 -48.38 -15.34
N ASP A 274 22.64 -48.60 -16.66
CA ASP A 274 22.24 -49.83 -17.30
C ASP A 274 23.13 -51.00 -16.81
N GLN A 275 22.51 -52.02 -16.24
CA GLN A 275 23.19 -53.29 -16.00
C GLN A 275 23.03 -54.19 -17.24
N ARG A 276 24.12 -54.45 -17.90
CA ARG A 276 24.28 -55.57 -18.83
C ARG A 276 24.53 -56.86 -18.06
#